data_dfc4118a7a2ac8eccf125a00d2afa3e5
#
_entry.id   dfc4118a7a2ac8eccf125a00d2afa3e5
#
_cell.length_a   1.000
_cell.length_b   1.000
_cell.length_c   1.000
_cell.angle_alpha   90.00
_cell.angle_beta   90.00
_cell.angle_gamma   90.00
#
_symmetry.space_group_name_H-M   'P 1'
#
loop_
_entity.id
_entity.type
_entity.pdbx_description
1 polymer ?
#
loop_
_entity_poly.entity_id
_entity_poly.type
_entity_poly.pdbx_seq_one_letter_code
_entity_poly.pdbx_strand_id
1 'polypeptide(L)'
;LITATVGGYTYNLIKDAEMAYNAGRQHNFTLTVNKRSGGEYEFQLSGESITAWETDLASHNGLAKEYIVVNVDTPGTLDACITAKGLQVSKVRNLKVTGKITARDFGVMRYLMTELAALNLKEVEIVKGDGGNFGETKYYDSVNNDSEIPSNALVSKSKLTTLILPDKLVRIKDNAFADCIGL
;
A
#
# COMPACT_ATOMS: atom_id res chain seq x y z
N LEU A 1 -9.33 20.74 4.13
CA LEU A 1 -8.37 19.64 4.19
C LEU A 1 -7.52 19.77 5.46
N ILE A 2 -7.54 18.76 6.30
CA ILE A 2 -6.67 18.67 7.48
C ILE A 2 -5.67 17.56 7.18
N THR A 3 -4.38 17.84 7.35
CA THR A 3 -3.32 16.86 7.16
C THR A 3 -2.74 16.48 8.52
N ALA A 4 -2.69 15.19 8.83
CA ALA A 4 -2.08 14.66 10.04
C ALA A 4 -0.93 13.70 9.67
N THR A 5 0.21 13.82 10.36
CA THR A 5 1.35 12.90 10.19
C THR A 5 1.53 12.11 11.48
N VAL A 6 1.41 10.78 11.39
CA VAL A 6 1.53 9.87 12.53
C VAL A 6 2.40 8.69 12.13
N GLY A 7 3.41 8.36 12.92
CA GLY A 7 4.31 7.23 12.66
C GLY A 7 5.05 7.32 11.31
N GLY A 8 5.30 8.55 10.81
CA GLY A 8 5.92 8.77 9.50
C GLY A 8 4.97 8.73 8.31
N TYR A 9 3.68 8.53 8.53
CA TYR A 9 2.64 8.51 7.49
C TYR A 9 1.82 9.80 7.50
N THR A 10 1.46 10.29 6.33
CA THR A 10 0.62 11.48 6.15
C THR A 10 -0.80 11.06 5.77
N TYR A 11 -1.76 11.51 6.52
CA TYR A 11 -3.19 11.27 6.34
C TYR A 11 -3.88 12.57 6.00
N ASN A 12 -4.71 12.55 4.98
CA ASN A 12 -5.51 13.70 4.56
C ASN A 12 -6.96 13.49 5.01
N LEU A 13 -7.43 14.40 5.84
CA LEU A 13 -8.81 14.42 6.33
C LEU A 13 -9.59 15.49 5.57
N ILE A 14 -10.65 15.11 4.90
CA ILE A 14 -11.59 16.03 4.30
C ILE A 14 -12.74 16.22 5.29
N LYS A 15 -12.97 17.45 5.67
CA LYS A 15 -14.16 17.82 6.40
C LYS A 15 -15.30 18.16 5.45
N ASP A 16 -16.53 17.86 5.86
CA ASP A 16 -17.74 18.15 5.11
C ASP A 16 -17.82 19.60 4.65
N ALA A 17 -18.35 19.83 3.46
CA ALA A 17 -18.37 21.12 2.77
C ALA A 17 -19.20 22.21 3.48
N GLU A 18 -19.99 21.86 4.51
CA GLU A 18 -20.88 22.79 5.19
C GLU A 18 -20.27 23.63 6.30
N MET A 19 -18.95 23.62 6.49
CA MET A 19 -18.32 24.55 7.43
C MET A 19 -18.21 25.95 6.84
N ALA A 20 -19.10 26.81 7.25
CA ALA A 20 -18.94 28.24 7.07
C ALA A 20 -17.77 28.73 7.91
N TYR A 21 -16.60 28.91 7.30
CA TYR A 21 -15.51 29.64 7.92
C TYR A 21 -15.87 31.12 7.97
N ASN A 22 -16.14 31.63 9.17
CA ASN A 22 -16.32 33.05 9.35
C ASN A 22 -14.97 33.74 9.30
N ALA A 23 -14.80 34.68 8.40
CA ALA A 23 -13.59 35.47 8.27
C ALA A 23 -13.20 36.09 9.63
N GLY A 24 -11.94 35.96 10.04
CA GLY A 24 -11.42 36.51 11.29
C GLY A 24 -11.63 35.67 12.56
N ARG A 25 -12.12 34.43 12.46
CA ARG A 25 -12.20 33.50 13.60
C ARG A 25 -11.20 32.36 13.46
N GLN A 26 -10.53 32.03 14.56
CA GLN A 26 -9.69 30.84 14.66
C GLN A 26 -10.58 29.65 15.02
N HIS A 27 -10.52 28.60 14.20
CA HIS A 27 -11.18 27.33 14.47
C HIS A 27 -10.16 26.35 15.06
N ASN A 28 -10.38 25.89 16.26
CA ASN A 28 -9.53 24.92 16.93
C ASN A 28 -10.18 23.54 16.87
N PHE A 29 -9.43 22.56 16.42
CA PHE A 29 -9.84 21.16 16.37
C PHE A 29 -8.90 20.33 17.22
N THR A 30 -9.42 19.34 17.91
CA THR A 30 -8.64 18.33 18.58
C THR A 30 -8.73 17.03 17.78
N LEU A 31 -7.61 16.61 17.21
CA LEU A 31 -7.49 15.33 16.51
C LEU A 31 -6.95 14.30 17.50
N THR A 32 -7.78 13.32 17.86
CA THR A 32 -7.36 12.16 18.64
C THR A 32 -7.00 11.03 17.70
N VAL A 33 -5.82 10.45 17.89
CA VAL A 33 -5.31 9.34 17.08
C VAL A 33 -5.11 8.14 17.98
N ASN A 34 -5.88 7.08 17.77
CA ASN A 34 -5.79 5.84 18.52
C ASN A 34 -5.23 4.74 17.62
N LYS A 35 -4.15 4.07 18.07
CA LYS A 35 -3.60 2.90 17.38
C LYS A 35 -4.38 1.65 17.82
N ARG A 36 -4.96 0.92 16.86
CA ARG A 36 -5.61 -0.36 17.10
C ARG A 36 -4.64 -1.54 16.96
N SER A 37 -5.01 -2.67 17.58
CA SER A 37 -4.27 -3.92 17.36
C SER A 37 -4.43 -4.34 15.89
N GLY A 38 -3.33 -4.46 15.16
CA GLY A 38 -3.33 -4.75 13.72
C GLY A 38 -2.73 -3.65 12.85
N GLY A 39 -2.25 -2.56 13.46
CA GLY A 39 -1.55 -1.50 12.75
C GLY A 39 -2.46 -0.47 12.09
N GLU A 40 -3.74 -0.43 12.47
CA GLU A 40 -4.69 0.57 12.01
C GLU A 40 -4.76 1.74 12.99
N TYR A 41 -4.95 2.96 12.46
CA TYR A 41 -5.19 4.15 13.27
C TYR A 41 -6.63 4.60 13.13
N GLU A 42 -7.26 4.84 14.27
CA GLU A 42 -8.56 5.49 14.34
C GLU A 42 -8.35 6.97 14.62
N PHE A 43 -9.01 7.81 13.85
CA PHE A 43 -8.94 9.25 13.97
C PHE A 43 -10.28 9.78 14.43
N GLN A 44 -10.27 10.57 15.48
CA GLN A 44 -11.46 11.24 16.01
C GLN A 44 -11.20 12.73 16.09
N LEU A 45 -12.04 13.52 15.43
CA LEU A 45 -12.03 14.97 15.53
C LEU A 45 -13.12 15.39 16.53
N SER A 46 -12.72 15.99 17.66
CA SER A 46 -13.67 16.50 18.64
C SER A 46 -14.10 17.92 18.28
N GLY A 47 -15.41 18.15 18.43
CA GLY A 47 -16.05 19.43 18.14
C GLY A 47 -16.66 19.54 16.75
N GLU A 48 -16.39 18.60 15.84
CA GLU A 48 -16.90 18.60 14.48
C GLU A 48 -16.97 17.20 13.87
N SER A 49 -17.87 16.95 12.92
CA SER A 49 -18.00 15.66 12.24
C SER A 49 -17.08 15.56 11.03
N ILE A 50 -16.39 14.45 10.88
CA ILE A 50 -15.67 14.09 9.67
C ILE A 50 -16.61 13.22 8.84
N THR A 51 -16.89 13.61 7.59
CA THR A 51 -17.79 12.87 6.72
C THR A 51 -17.11 12.03 5.68
N ALA A 52 -15.91 12.35 5.28
CA ALA A 52 -15.16 11.58 4.30
C ALA A 52 -13.65 11.73 4.45
N TRP A 53 -12.94 10.70 4.03
CA TRP A 53 -11.50 10.70 3.83
C TRP A 53 -11.22 10.74 2.34
N GLU A 54 -10.20 11.47 1.93
CA GLU A 54 -9.76 11.47 0.55
C GLU A 54 -9.00 10.17 0.25
N THR A 55 -9.30 9.58 -0.89
CA THR A 55 -8.66 8.36 -1.41
C THR A 55 -8.91 7.09 -0.58
N ASP A 56 -7.90 6.30 -0.38
CA ASP A 56 -7.92 4.92 0.13
C ASP A 56 -8.52 4.75 1.53
N LEU A 57 -8.78 5.83 2.23
CA LEU A 57 -9.30 5.82 3.58
C LEU A 57 -10.82 5.83 3.66
N ALA A 58 -11.50 6.30 2.60
CA ALA A 58 -12.96 6.39 2.55
C ALA A 58 -13.64 5.02 2.72
N SER A 59 -13.00 3.96 2.26
CA SER A 59 -13.51 2.60 2.35
C SER A 59 -13.27 1.93 3.72
N HIS A 60 -12.62 2.60 4.66
CA HIS A 60 -12.17 2.00 5.93
C HIS A 60 -12.82 2.60 7.17
N ASN A 61 -13.99 3.22 7.06
CA ASN A 61 -14.76 3.77 8.19
C ASN A 61 -13.92 4.64 9.15
N GLY A 62 -13.06 5.49 8.60
CA GLY A 62 -12.19 6.35 9.38
C GLY A 62 -10.94 5.67 9.96
N LEU A 63 -10.65 4.44 9.57
CA LEU A 63 -9.42 3.73 9.93
C LEU A 63 -8.37 3.93 8.85
N ALA A 64 -7.20 4.41 9.22
CA ALA A 64 -6.04 4.46 8.34
C ALA A 64 -5.20 3.18 8.50
N LYS A 65 -4.83 2.56 7.38
CA LYS A 65 -3.90 1.41 7.42
C LYS A 65 -2.48 1.88 7.67
N GLU A 66 -1.84 1.33 8.69
CA GLU A 66 -0.40 1.49 8.86
C GLU A 66 0.33 0.57 7.87
N TYR A 67 1.15 1.15 7.00
CA TYR A 67 1.98 0.40 6.08
C TYR A 67 3.39 0.23 6.62
N ILE A 68 3.95 -0.96 6.48
CA ILE A 68 5.39 -1.17 6.58
C ILE A 68 6.00 -0.61 5.30
N VAL A 69 6.84 0.42 5.42
CA VAL A 69 7.50 1.04 4.27
C VAL A 69 8.83 0.36 4.01
N VAL A 70 9.02 -0.11 2.78
CA VAL A 70 10.26 -0.76 2.32
C VAL A 70 10.74 -0.07 1.07
N ASN A 71 11.95 0.49 1.12
CA ASN A 71 12.65 0.99 -0.06
C ASN A 71 13.48 -0.14 -0.68
N VAL A 72 13.35 -0.33 -1.99
CA VAL A 72 14.11 -1.32 -2.76
C VAL A 72 15.07 -0.58 -3.68
N ASP A 73 16.32 -0.45 -3.25
CA ASP A 73 17.36 0.23 -4.02
C ASP A 73 17.88 -0.66 -5.17
N THR A 74 17.98 -1.97 -4.91
CA THR A 74 18.39 -2.97 -5.90
C THR A 74 17.17 -3.80 -6.31
N PRO A 75 16.72 -3.73 -7.56
CA PRO A 75 15.58 -4.52 -8.04
C PRO A 75 15.76 -6.01 -7.78
N GLY A 76 14.71 -6.68 -7.36
CA GLY A 76 14.74 -8.11 -7.05
C GLY A 76 15.18 -8.47 -5.62
N THR A 77 15.25 -7.50 -4.69
CA THR A 77 15.71 -7.74 -3.32
C THR A 77 14.67 -7.44 -2.23
N LEU A 78 13.40 -7.36 -2.58
CA LEU A 78 12.32 -7.02 -1.63
C LEU A 78 12.31 -7.92 -0.39
N ASP A 79 12.49 -9.22 -0.54
CA ASP A 79 12.57 -10.18 0.57
C ASP A 79 13.74 -9.87 1.52
N ALA A 80 14.91 -9.56 0.97
CA ALA A 80 16.08 -9.18 1.75
C ALA A 80 15.87 -7.84 2.47
N CYS A 81 15.26 -6.85 1.80
CA CYS A 81 14.93 -5.55 2.40
C CYS A 81 13.95 -5.67 3.57
N ILE A 82 12.94 -6.55 3.46
CA ILE A 82 12.00 -6.85 4.54
C ILE A 82 12.71 -7.54 5.71
N THR A 83 13.54 -8.54 5.42
CA THR A 83 14.27 -9.31 6.42
C THR A 83 15.30 -8.44 7.16
N ALA A 84 15.96 -7.51 6.46
CA ALA A 84 16.90 -6.56 7.07
C ALA A 84 16.23 -5.63 8.11
N LYS A 85 14.89 -5.44 8.03
CA LYS A 85 14.10 -4.74 9.06
C LYS A 85 13.72 -5.64 10.26
N GLY A 86 14.20 -6.86 10.32
CA GLY A 86 13.83 -7.83 11.36
C GLY A 86 12.43 -8.42 11.18
N LEU A 87 11.82 -8.29 10.00
CA LEU A 87 10.46 -8.73 9.74
C LEU A 87 10.46 -10.08 8.99
N GLN A 88 9.45 -10.89 9.28
CA GLN A 88 9.17 -12.10 8.51
C GLN A 88 8.32 -11.74 7.29
N VAL A 89 8.80 -12.04 6.09
CA VAL A 89 8.14 -11.73 4.81
C VAL A 89 6.69 -12.23 4.79
N SER A 90 6.45 -13.45 5.26
CA SER A 90 5.13 -14.09 5.28
C SER A 90 4.12 -13.42 6.23
N LYS A 91 4.59 -12.63 7.19
CA LYS A 91 3.74 -11.96 8.20
C LYS A 91 3.40 -10.51 7.86
N VAL A 92 3.98 -9.97 6.81
CA VAL A 92 3.69 -8.59 6.37
C VAL A 92 2.27 -8.56 5.79
N ARG A 93 1.42 -7.71 6.38
CA ARG A 93 0.03 -7.53 5.96
C ARG A 93 -0.18 -6.29 5.10
N ASN A 94 0.37 -5.17 5.51
CA ASN A 94 0.23 -3.90 4.81
C ASN A 94 1.62 -3.42 4.41
N LEU A 95 1.89 -3.37 3.11
CA LEU A 95 3.20 -3.03 2.55
C LEU A 95 3.10 -1.83 1.63
N LYS A 96 3.91 -0.80 1.90
CA LYS A 96 4.24 0.25 0.92
C LYS A 96 5.67 -0.01 0.43
N VAL A 97 5.81 -0.14 -0.88
CA VAL A 97 7.12 -0.26 -1.54
C VAL A 97 7.46 1.07 -2.22
N THR A 98 8.72 1.46 -2.11
CA THR A 98 9.32 2.58 -2.87
C THR A 98 10.58 2.10 -3.56
N GLY A 99 11.13 2.92 -4.47
CA GLY A 99 12.33 2.57 -5.22
C GLY A 99 12.05 1.72 -6.45
N LYS A 100 12.93 0.77 -6.78
CA LYS A 100 12.87 0.01 -8.04
C LYS A 100 12.57 -1.45 -7.80
N ILE A 101 11.59 -1.98 -8.52
CA ILE A 101 11.23 -3.41 -8.45
C ILE A 101 11.21 -4.05 -9.84
N THR A 102 11.29 -5.37 -9.85
CA THR A 102 11.24 -6.18 -11.07
C THR A 102 10.29 -7.37 -10.89
N ALA A 103 10.20 -8.25 -11.87
CA ALA A 103 9.36 -9.45 -11.82
C ALA A 103 9.64 -10.33 -10.60
N ARG A 104 10.91 -10.43 -10.16
CA ARG A 104 11.27 -11.19 -8.96
C ARG A 104 10.57 -10.66 -7.70
N ASP A 105 10.45 -9.34 -7.56
CA ASP A 105 9.79 -8.74 -6.40
C ASP A 105 8.28 -9.01 -6.40
N PHE A 106 7.65 -9.05 -7.57
CA PHE A 106 6.27 -9.53 -7.70
C PHE A 106 6.16 -11.00 -7.29
N GLY A 107 7.14 -11.83 -7.62
CA GLY A 107 7.22 -13.21 -7.14
C GLY A 107 7.32 -13.31 -5.62
N VAL A 108 8.11 -12.45 -4.96
CA VAL A 108 8.14 -12.34 -3.49
C VAL A 108 6.75 -12.03 -2.94
N MET A 109 6.08 -11.01 -3.48
CA MET A 109 4.74 -10.62 -3.05
C MET A 109 3.73 -11.77 -3.25
N ARG A 110 3.83 -12.50 -4.37
CA ARG A 110 2.93 -13.59 -4.71
C ARG A 110 3.14 -14.82 -3.85
N TYR A 111 4.37 -15.30 -3.72
CA TYR A 111 4.65 -16.61 -3.14
C TYR A 111 5.04 -16.56 -1.67
N LEU A 112 5.72 -15.51 -1.22
CA LEU A 112 6.25 -15.44 0.13
C LEU A 112 5.39 -14.62 1.09
N MET A 113 4.61 -13.65 0.59
CA MET A 113 3.79 -12.76 1.42
C MET A 113 2.37 -13.31 1.59
N THR A 114 2.20 -14.34 2.40
CA THR A 114 0.92 -15.07 2.54
C THR A 114 -0.17 -14.28 3.27
N GLU A 115 0.21 -13.28 4.06
CA GLU A 115 -0.71 -12.43 4.84
C GLU A 115 -0.96 -11.05 4.20
N LEU A 116 -0.48 -10.81 2.97
CA LEU A 116 -0.59 -9.51 2.32
C LEU A 116 -2.07 -9.13 2.10
N ALA A 117 -2.49 -8.04 2.76
CA ALA A 117 -3.85 -7.52 2.73
C ALA A 117 -3.94 -6.14 2.08
N ALA A 118 -2.89 -5.32 2.19
CA ALA A 118 -2.82 -4.03 1.52
C ALA A 118 -1.44 -3.82 0.90
N LEU A 119 -1.43 -3.39 -0.36
CA LEU A 119 -0.21 -3.15 -1.12
C LEU A 119 -0.26 -1.76 -1.76
N ASN A 120 0.72 -0.93 -1.46
CA ASN A 120 0.89 0.39 -2.05
C ASN A 120 2.18 0.43 -2.86
N LEU A 121 2.04 0.56 -4.17
CA LEU A 121 3.14 0.66 -5.14
C LEU A 121 3.22 2.05 -5.79
N LYS A 122 2.52 3.05 -5.26
CA LYS A 122 2.37 4.37 -5.89
C LYS A 122 3.70 4.98 -6.33
N GLU A 123 4.72 4.89 -5.49
CA GLU A 123 6.04 5.51 -5.68
C GLU A 123 7.09 4.53 -6.22
N VAL A 124 6.66 3.43 -6.82
CA VAL A 124 7.53 2.40 -7.37
C VAL A 124 7.85 2.67 -8.83
N GLU A 125 9.09 2.44 -9.21
CA GLU A 125 9.53 2.30 -10.59
C GLU A 125 9.67 0.80 -10.92
N ILE A 126 8.86 0.29 -11.84
CA ILE A 126 8.98 -1.10 -12.31
C ILE A 126 9.99 -1.12 -13.44
N VAL A 127 11.04 -1.93 -13.30
CA VAL A 127 12.13 -2.04 -14.27
C VAL A 127 12.20 -3.45 -14.87
N LYS A 128 12.84 -3.57 -16.03
CA LYS A 128 13.07 -4.85 -16.70
C LYS A 128 13.74 -5.87 -15.78
N GLY A 129 13.35 -7.11 -15.89
CA GLY A 129 13.96 -8.22 -15.17
C GLY A 129 13.07 -9.45 -15.12
N ASP A 130 13.73 -10.55 -14.85
CA ASP A 130 13.10 -11.86 -14.80
C ASP A 130 12.50 -12.15 -13.43
N GLY A 131 11.63 -13.15 -13.40
CA GLY A 131 11.12 -13.75 -12.17
C GLY A 131 12.22 -14.47 -11.37
N GLY A 132 11.85 -15.45 -10.58
CA GLY A 132 12.80 -16.16 -9.74
C GLY A 132 12.27 -17.48 -9.20
N ASN A 133 13.10 -18.15 -8.44
CA ASN A 133 12.74 -19.36 -7.72
C ASN A 133 12.27 -19.02 -6.30
N PHE A 134 11.17 -19.63 -5.85
CA PHE A 134 10.56 -19.45 -4.54
C PHE A 134 10.31 -20.84 -3.94
N GLY A 135 11.35 -21.41 -3.33
CA GLY A 135 11.36 -22.81 -2.95
C GLY A 135 11.30 -23.71 -4.18
N GLU A 136 10.32 -24.63 -4.22
CA GLU A 136 10.07 -25.50 -5.39
C GLU A 136 9.28 -24.80 -6.51
N THR A 137 8.74 -23.60 -6.25
CA THR A 137 7.94 -22.85 -7.22
C THR A 137 8.82 -21.88 -7.98
N LYS A 138 8.68 -21.86 -9.29
CA LYS A 138 9.36 -20.93 -10.18
C LYS A 138 8.36 -19.94 -10.77
N TYR A 139 8.67 -18.66 -10.69
CA TYR A 139 7.96 -17.60 -11.37
C TYR A 139 8.68 -17.29 -12.67
N TYR A 140 8.08 -17.69 -13.78
CA TYR A 140 8.69 -17.60 -15.12
C TYR A 140 8.44 -16.26 -15.81
N ASP A 141 7.46 -15.49 -15.33
CA ASP A 141 7.11 -14.23 -15.97
C ASP A 141 8.21 -13.19 -15.79
N SER A 142 8.30 -12.30 -16.75
CA SER A 142 9.33 -11.26 -16.82
C SER A 142 8.69 -9.91 -17.05
N VAL A 143 9.31 -8.86 -16.52
CA VAL A 143 9.08 -7.48 -16.92
C VAL A 143 9.96 -7.21 -18.14
N ASN A 144 9.36 -7.14 -19.32
CA ASN A 144 10.08 -6.96 -20.59
C ASN A 144 10.30 -5.48 -20.92
N ASN A 145 9.36 -4.63 -20.51
CA ASN A 145 9.46 -3.19 -20.65
C ASN A 145 9.26 -2.55 -19.28
N ASP A 146 9.87 -1.40 -19.08
CA ASP A 146 9.69 -0.66 -17.84
C ASP A 146 8.23 -0.22 -17.66
N SER A 147 7.80 -0.04 -16.42
CA SER A 147 6.44 0.37 -16.06
C SER A 147 5.32 -0.62 -16.45
N GLU A 148 5.65 -1.89 -16.56
CA GLU A 148 4.67 -2.97 -16.80
C GLU A 148 4.55 -3.90 -15.57
N ILE A 149 3.32 -4.18 -15.13
CA ILE A 149 3.07 -5.26 -14.17
C ILE A 149 3.11 -6.59 -14.95
N PRO A 150 3.93 -7.55 -14.53
CA PRO A 150 4.09 -8.82 -15.26
C PRO A 150 2.82 -9.68 -15.20
N SER A 151 2.74 -10.65 -16.08
CA SER A 151 1.65 -11.64 -16.07
C SER A 151 1.64 -12.38 -14.73
N ASN A 152 0.46 -12.74 -14.27
CA ASN A 152 0.27 -13.49 -13.03
C ASN A 152 0.92 -12.86 -11.75
N ALA A 153 1.18 -11.56 -11.74
CA ALA A 153 1.96 -10.88 -10.70
C ALA A 153 1.47 -11.15 -9.27
N LEU A 154 0.15 -11.07 -9.06
CA LEU A 154 -0.49 -11.25 -7.74
C LEU A 154 -1.64 -12.26 -7.79
N VAL A 155 -1.64 -13.16 -8.77
CA VAL A 155 -2.73 -14.14 -8.92
C VAL A 155 -3.01 -14.88 -7.62
N SER A 156 -4.30 -15.08 -7.34
CA SER A 156 -4.83 -15.80 -6.15
C SER A 156 -4.47 -15.18 -4.80
N LYS A 157 -4.20 -13.87 -4.76
CA LYS A 157 -4.02 -13.12 -3.51
C LYS A 157 -5.38 -12.79 -2.87
N SER A 158 -6.07 -13.82 -2.36
CA SER A 158 -7.43 -13.70 -1.83
C SER A 158 -7.57 -12.77 -0.62
N LYS A 159 -6.49 -12.57 0.15
CA LYS A 159 -6.47 -11.66 1.30
C LYS A 159 -6.21 -10.19 0.92
N LEU A 160 -5.80 -9.94 -0.32
CA LEU A 160 -5.52 -8.58 -0.78
C LEU A 160 -6.82 -7.82 -0.99
N THR A 161 -7.04 -6.79 -0.18
CA THR A 161 -8.25 -5.95 -0.18
C THR A 161 -7.98 -4.53 -0.65
N THR A 162 -6.72 -4.14 -0.74
CA THR A 162 -6.32 -2.80 -1.17
C THR A 162 -5.07 -2.89 -2.02
N LEU A 163 -5.13 -2.31 -3.21
CA LEU A 163 -4.00 -2.20 -4.12
C LEU A 163 -3.93 -0.78 -4.69
N ILE A 164 -2.79 -0.12 -4.48
CA ILE A 164 -2.48 1.17 -5.09
C ILE A 164 -1.40 0.94 -6.12
N LEU A 165 -1.73 1.26 -7.36
CA LEU A 165 -0.85 1.05 -8.51
C LEU A 165 0.21 2.16 -8.63
N PRO A 166 1.33 1.89 -9.33
CA PRO A 166 2.36 2.90 -9.61
C PRO A 166 1.82 4.08 -10.44
N ASP A 167 2.24 5.30 -10.08
CA ASP A 167 1.83 6.52 -10.82
C ASP A 167 2.26 6.50 -12.30
N LYS A 168 3.38 5.79 -12.61
CA LYS A 168 3.93 5.71 -13.97
C LYS A 168 3.58 4.40 -14.69
N LEU A 169 2.57 3.68 -14.22
CA LEU A 169 2.18 2.42 -14.82
C LEU A 169 1.68 2.60 -16.26
N VAL A 170 2.21 1.81 -17.19
CA VAL A 170 1.85 1.83 -18.61
C VAL A 170 0.99 0.64 -19.00
N ARG A 171 1.27 -0.53 -18.43
CA ARG A 171 0.59 -1.78 -18.80
C ARG A 171 0.43 -2.73 -17.63
N ILE A 172 -0.69 -3.42 -17.62
CA ILE A 172 -0.94 -4.60 -16.79
C ILE A 172 -1.06 -5.80 -17.75
N LYS A 173 -0.22 -6.82 -17.54
CA LYS A 173 -0.22 -8.03 -18.37
C LYS A 173 -1.29 -9.02 -17.90
N ASP A 174 -1.41 -10.11 -18.66
CA ASP A 174 -2.47 -11.11 -18.49
C ASP A 174 -2.49 -11.72 -17.08
N ASN A 175 -3.68 -11.87 -16.52
CA ASN A 175 -3.94 -12.49 -15.23
C ASN A 175 -3.19 -11.89 -14.05
N ALA A 176 -2.67 -10.66 -14.18
CA ALA A 176 -1.85 -10.03 -13.13
C ALA A 176 -2.53 -10.05 -11.74
N PHE A 177 -3.84 -9.93 -11.70
CA PHE A 177 -4.67 -9.91 -10.48
C PHE A 177 -5.80 -10.94 -10.50
N ALA A 178 -5.69 -11.97 -11.35
CA ALA A 178 -6.71 -13.01 -11.41
C ALA A 178 -6.89 -13.67 -10.03
N ASP A 179 -8.13 -14.00 -9.68
CA ASP A 179 -8.51 -14.62 -8.40
C ASP A 179 -8.13 -13.82 -7.14
N CYS A 180 -7.89 -12.52 -7.28
CA CYS A 180 -7.77 -11.62 -6.13
C CYS A 180 -9.16 -11.24 -5.60
N ILE A 181 -9.87 -12.21 -5.05
CA ILE A 181 -11.29 -12.08 -4.68
C ILE A 181 -11.57 -11.07 -3.55
N GLY A 182 -10.54 -10.54 -2.91
CA GLY A 182 -10.63 -9.50 -1.88
C GLY A 182 -10.57 -8.07 -2.42
N LEU A 183 -10.20 -7.87 -3.70
CA LEU A 183 -10.07 -6.55 -4.35
C LEU A 183 -11.40 -6.01 -4.85
#